data_ca736f0bc2bcbf7114419051833a080b
#
_entry.id   ca736f0bc2bcbf7114419051833a080b
#
_cell.length_a   1.000
_cell.length_b   1.000
_cell.length_c   1.000
_cell.angle_alpha   90.00
_cell.angle_beta   90.00
_cell.angle_gamma   90.00
#
_symmetry.space_group_name_H-M   'P 1'
#
loop_
_entity.id
_entity.type
_entity.pdbx_description
1 polymer ?
#
loop_
_entity_poly.entity_id
_entity_poly.type
_entity_poly.pdbx_seq_one_letter_code
_entity_poly.pdbx_strand_id
1 'polypeptide(L)'
;MKISMRIRVARQRARLSQEALAARLGVTRGAVANWECSVGALPASSRLERLAQVTGVCFEWLATGRGPVAFLAEVEDVPAVDAELVHDPDERRLLMAYRLGGKQTRRLLLNLVEAQFPTTSGKRSA
;
A
#
# COMPACT_ATOMS: atom_id res chain seq x y z
N MET A 1 -3.83 -21.22 2.83
CA MET A 1 -4.81 -20.81 1.79
C MET A 1 -4.23 -21.12 0.41
N LYS A 2 -5.01 -21.80 -0.39
CA LYS A 2 -4.56 -22.15 -1.73
C LYS A 2 -4.54 -20.92 -2.64
N ILE A 3 -3.74 -21.00 -3.69
CA ILE A 3 -3.63 -19.88 -4.62
C ILE A 3 -4.98 -19.54 -5.27
N SER A 4 -5.81 -20.53 -5.54
CA SER A 4 -7.14 -20.29 -6.10
C SER A 4 -7.97 -19.41 -5.17
N MET A 5 -7.87 -19.65 -3.88
CA MET A 5 -8.59 -18.85 -2.89
C MET A 5 -7.98 -17.44 -2.79
N ARG A 6 -6.66 -17.34 -2.87
CA ARG A 6 -6.03 -16.02 -2.83
C ARG A 6 -6.43 -15.18 -4.04
N ILE A 7 -6.55 -15.80 -5.20
CA ILE A 7 -7.03 -15.10 -6.40
C ILE A 7 -8.44 -14.57 -6.16
N ARG A 8 -9.30 -15.38 -5.57
CA ARG A 8 -10.67 -14.96 -5.28
C ARG A 8 -10.67 -13.81 -4.28
N VAL A 9 -9.88 -13.91 -3.22
CA VAL A 9 -9.79 -12.86 -2.21
C VAL A 9 -9.30 -11.57 -2.83
N ALA A 10 -8.26 -11.63 -3.67
CA ALA A 10 -7.75 -10.45 -4.34
C ALA A 10 -8.82 -9.78 -5.18
N ARG A 11 -9.56 -10.57 -5.94
CA ARG A 11 -10.65 -10.04 -6.78
C ARG A 11 -11.72 -9.37 -5.92
N GLN A 12 -12.12 -10.03 -4.87
CA GLN A 12 -13.17 -9.49 -3.98
C GLN A 12 -12.74 -8.23 -3.27
N ARG A 13 -11.48 -8.15 -2.86
CA ARG A 13 -10.94 -6.94 -2.26
C ARG A 13 -11.01 -5.76 -3.22
N ALA A 14 -10.80 -6.01 -4.49
CA ALA A 14 -10.87 -4.99 -5.52
C ALA A 14 -12.31 -4.72 -5.96
N ARG A 15 -13.27 -5.45 -5.41
CA ARG A 15 -14.70 -5.32 -5.73
C ARG A 15 -15.00 -5.54 -7.21
N LEU A 16 -14.29 -6.50 -7.79
CA LEU A 16 -14.47 -6.85 -9.18
C LEU A 16 -15.22 -8.16 -9.29
N SER A 17 -16.10 -8.25 -10.28
CA SER A 17 -16.70 -9.53 -10.67
C SER A 17 -15.68 -10.34 -11.46
N GLN A 18 -15.94 -11.62 -11.64
CA GLN A 18 -15.09 -12.44 -12.49
C GLN A 18 -15.01 -11.87 -13.90
N GLU A 19 -16.13 -11.40 -14.40
CA GLU A 19 -16.18 -10.81 -15.73
C GLU A 19 -15.39 -9.50 -15.82
N ALA A 20 -15.51 -8.66 -14.81
CA ALA A 20 -14.77 -7.40 -14.80
C ALA A 20 -13.27 -7.64 -14.70
N LEU A 21 -12.84 -8.59 -13.88
CA LEU A 21 -11.43 -8.92 -13.77
C LEU A 21 -10.93 -9.49 -15.10
N ALA A 22 -11.70 -10.37 -15.72
CA ALA A 22 -11.34 -10.97 -16.99
C ALA A 22 -11.12 -9.88 -18.05
N ALA A 23 -12.02 -8.90 -18.09
CA ALA A 23 -11.88 -7.80 -19.03
C ALA A 23 -10.59 -7.02 -18.83
N ARG A 24 -10.22 -6.78 -17.59
CA ARG A 24 -8.99 -6.05 -17.29
C ARG A 24 -7.73 -6.84 -17.63
N LEU A 25 -7.82 -8.16 -17.56
CA LEU A 25 -6.67 -9.00 -17.85
C LEU A 25 -6.62 -9.44 -19.32
N GLY A 26 -7.66 -9.15 -20.07
CA GLY A 26 -7.73 -9.57 -21.47
C GLY A 26 -7.93 -11.06 -21.62
N VAL A 27 -8.64 -11.68 -20.70
CA VAL A 27 -8.94 -13.12 -20.74
C VAL A 27 -10.45 -13.32 -20.65
N THR A 28 -10.89 -14.56 -20.77
CA THR A 28 -12.31 -14.87 -20.67
C THR A 28 -12.73 -14.99 -19.20
N ARG A 29 -14.02 -14.80 -18.95
CA ARG A 29 -14.54 -15.01 -17.61
C ARG A 29 -14.32 -16.47 -17.18
N GLY A 30 -14.42 -17.40 -18.11
CA GLY A 30 -14.17 -18.81 -17.82
C GLY A 30 -12.77 -19.06 -17.33
N ALA A 31 -11.79 -18.33 -17.85
CA ALA A 31 -10.41 -18.47 -17.37
C ALA A 31 -10.30 -18.05 -15.90
N VAL A 32 -10.91 -16.92 -15.55
CA VAL A 32 -10.89 -16.47 -14.14
C VAL A 32 -11.60 -17.48 -13.25
N ALA A 33 -12.76 -17.95 -13.66
CA ALA A 33 -13.50 -18.93 -12.89
C ALA A 33 -12.67 -20.20 -12.69
N ASN A 34 -11.93 -20.60 -13.70
CA ASN A 34 -11.09 -21.77 -13.63
C ASN A 34 -9.93 -21.57 -12.65
N TRP A 35 -9.33 -20.38 -12.64
CA TRP A 35 -8.26 -20.07 -11.68
C TRP A 35 -8.74 -20.09 -10.25
N GLU A 36 -9.99 -19.72 -10.01
CA GLU A 36 -10.56 -19.69 -8.67
C GLU A 36 -11.08 -21.06 -8.24
N CYS A 37 -11.05 -22.01 -9.12
CA CYS A 37 -11.43 -23.38 -8.82
C CYS A 37 -10.22 -24.14 -8.30
N SER A 38 -10.37 -24.82 -7.16
CA SER A 38 -9.24 -25.48 -6.51
C SER A 38 -8.60 -26.58 -7.36
N VAL A 39 -9.33 -27.09 -8.33
CA VAL A 39 -8.82 -28.13 -9.25
C VAL A 39 -8.58 -27.60 -10.65
N GLY A 40 -8.74 -26.31 -10.85
CA GLY A 40 -8.55 -25.71 -12.15
C GLY A 40 -7.10 -25.39 -12.43
N ALA A 41 -6.84 -24.95 -13.65
CA ALA A 41 -5.50 -24.53 -14.04
C ALA A 41 -5.17 -23.19 -13.38
N LEU A 42 -3.88 -22.98 -13.14
CA LEU A 42 -3.40 -21.73 -12.57
C LEU A 42 -2.96 -20.79 -13.69
N PRO A 43 -3.03 -19.48 -13.45
CA PRO A 43 -2.56 -18.53 -14.45
C PRO A 43 -1.04 -18.58 -14.57
N ALA A 44 -0.55 -18.24 -15.75
CA ALA A 44 0.89 -18.07 -15.96
C ALA A 44 1.41 -16.94 -15.09
N SER A 45 2.72 -16.95 -14.82
CA SER A 45 3.33 -15.95 -13.94
C SER A 45 3.05 -14.52 -14.39
N SER A 46 3.10 -14.26 -15.69
CA SER A 46 2.85 -12.91 -16.19
C SER A 46 1.42 -12.48 -15.93
N ARG A 47 0.48 -13.39 -16.03
CA ARG A 47 -0.92 -13.08 -15.74
C ARG A 47 -1.15 -12.89 -14.25
N LEU A 48 -0.45 -13.68 -13.44
CA LEU A 48 -0.55 -13.55 -11.99
C LEU A 48 0.01 -12.21 -11.55
N GLU A 49 1.10 -11.79 -12.15
CA GLU A 49 1.69 -10.48 -11.88
C GLU A 49 0.73 -9.36 -12.26
N ARG A 50 0.12 -9.46 -13.43
CA ARG A 50 -0.86 -8.48 -13.87
C ARG A 50 -2.08 -8.47 -12.95
N LEU A 51 -2.49 -9.63 -12.50
CA LEU A 51 -3.62 -9.75 -11.59
C LEU A 51 -3.33 -9.03 -10.27
N ALA A 52 -2.11 -9.18 -9.76
CA ALA A 52 -1.71 -8.48 -8.56
C ALA A 52 -1.79 -6.97 -8.75
N GLN A 53 -1.31 -6.48 -9.90
CA GLN A 53 -1.38 -5.06 -10.21
C GLN A 53 -2.80 -4.54 -10.30
N VAL A 54 -3.66 -5.26 -10.98
CA VAL A 54 -5.05 -4.84 -11.20
C VAL A 54 -5.83 -4.83 -9.89
N THR A 55 -5.59 -5.80 -9.02
CA THR A 55 -6.32 -5.92 -7.76
C THR A 55 -5.68 -5.16 -6.61
N GLY A 56 -4.46 -4.68 -6.78
CA GLY A 56 -3.78 -3.92 -5.74
C GLY A 56 -3.24 -4.76 -4.60
N VAL A 57 -3.02 -6.04 -4.81
CA VAL A 57 -2.40 -6.89 -3.81
C VAL A 57 -0.93 -7.12 -4.13
N CYS A 58 -0.16 -7.52 -3.13
CA CYS A 58 1.24 -7.82 -3.33
C CYS A 58 1.39 -9.13 -4.08
N PHE A 59 2.28 -9.14 -5.06
CA PHE A 59 2.50 -10.33 -5.87
C PHE A 59 2.99 -11.51 -5.01
N GLU A 60 3.89 -11.25 -4.08
CA GLU A 60 4.41 -12.31 -3.24
C GLU A 60 3.29 -12.98 -2.45
N TRP A 61 2.40 -12.19 -1.86
CA TRP A 61 1.28 -12.77 -1.15
C TRP A 61 0.39 -13.58 -2.09
N LEU A 62 0.11 -13.05 -3.25
CA LEU A 62 -0.77 -13.73 -4.20
C LEU A 62 -0.17 -15.06 -4.65
N ALA A 63 1.11 -15.05 -4.96
CA ALA A 63 1.79 -16.24 -5.49
C ALA A 63 2.10 -17.27 -4.40
N THR A 64 2.51 -16.83 -3.23
CA THR A 64 3.05 -17.74 -2.21
C THR A 64 2.28 -17.75 -0.91
N GLY A 65 1.46 -16.76 -0.65
CA GLY A 65 0.75 -16.62 0.63
C GLY A 65 1.58 -15.97 1.71
N ARG A 66 2.78 -15.51 1.39
CA ARG A 66 3.68 -14.88 2.35
C ARG A 66 3.58 -13.37 2.26
N GLY A 67 3.89 -12.71 3.37
CA GLY A 67 3.93 -11.27 3.41
C GLY A 67 2.55 -10.64 3.51
N PRO A 68 2.50 -9.31 3.50
CA PRO A 68 1.23 -8.60 3.61
C PRO A 68 0.41 -8.74 2.34
N VAL A 69 -0.90 -8.68 2.49
CA VAL A 69 -1.81 -8.81 1.36
C VAL A 69 -1.67 -7.62 0.41
N ALA A 70 -1.56 -6.42 0.95
CA ALA A 70 -1.47 -5.22 0.15
C ALA A 70 -0.46 -4.27 0.76
N PHE A 71 0.03 -3.34 -0.07
CA PHE A 71 0.90 -2.29 0.42
C PHE A 71 0.10 -1.33 1.27
N LEU A 72 0.80 -0.69 2.23
CA LEU A 72 0.16 0.30 3.07
C LEU A 72 -0.15 1.53 2.24
N ALA A 73 -1.39 2.01 2.35
CA ALA A 73 -1.86 3.10 1.52
C ALA A 73 -1.08 4.40 1.76
N GLU A 74 -0.72 4.64 3.00
CA GLU A 74 -0.01 5.87 3.34
C GLU A 74 1.36 5.97 2.69
N VAL A 75 1.91 4.86 2.27
CA VAL A 75 3.22 4.88 1.61
C VAL A 75 3.11 5.43 0.20
N GLU A 76 1.96 5.25 -0.40
CA GLU A 76 1.79 5.62 -1.80
C GLU A 76 1.67 7.12 -2.02
N ASP A 77 1.27 7.84 -0.98
CA ASP A 77 1.02 9.26 -1.12
C ASP A 77 2.27 10.12 -0.94
N VAL A 78 3.38 9.51 -0.58
CA VAL A 78 4.61 10.24 -0.32
C VAL A 78 5.61 9.98 -1.43
N PRO A 79 5.89 10.96 -2.30
CA PRO A 79 6.90 10.79 -3.33
C PRO A 79 8.26 10.49 -2.71
N ALA A 80 8.95 9.50 -3.23
CA ALA A 80 10.22 9.10 -2.66
C ALA A 80 11.25 10.21 -2.69
N VAL A 81 11.18 11.07 -3.68
CA VAL A 81 12.17 12.15 -3.82
C VAL A 81 12.00 13.22 -2.75
N ASP A 82 10.79 13.34 -2.18
CA ASP A 82 10.53 14.32 -1.13
C ASP A 82 10.51 13.70 0.25
N ALA A 83 10.72 12.42 0.35
CA ALA A 83 10.66 11.74 1.64
C ALA A 83 11.92 11.98 2.43
N GLU A 84 11.76 12.23 3.71
CA GLU A 84 12.88 12.31 4.64
C GLU A 84 12.93 11.02 5.44
N LEU A 85 14.12 10.46 5.55
CA LEU A 85 14.30 9.24 6.32
C LEU A 85 14.48 9.56 7.78
N VAL A 86 13.69 8.91 8.63
CA VAL A 86 13.73 9.12 10.06
C VAL A 86 14.23 7.84 10.72
N HIS A 87 15.47 7.88 11.19
CA HIS A 87 16.09 6.72 11.81
C HIS A 87 16.16 6.83 13.33
N ASP A 88 16.26 8.04 13.84
CA ASP A 88 16.37 8.26 15.27
C ASP A 88 15.07 7.90 15.98
N PRO A 89 15.12 7.06 17.03
CA PRO A 89 13.91 6.67 17.76
C PRO A 89 13.13 7.86 18.34
N ASP A 90 13.83 8.87 18.82
CA ASP A 90 13.17 10.03 19.39
C ASP A 90 12.46 10.86 18.34
N GLU A 91 13.07 11.03 17.18
CA GLU A 91 12.40 11.71 16.08
C GLU A 91 11.16 10.96 15.65
N ARG A 92 11.26 9.66 15.64
CA ARG A 92 10.12 8.81 15.25
C ARG A 92 8.97 8.96 16.24
N ARG A 93 9.30 8.99 17.54
CA ARG A 93 8.28 9.19 18.57
C ARG A 93 7.63 10.55 18.45
N LEU A 94 8.45 11.57 18.21
CA LEU A 94 7.95 12.93 18.06
C LEU A 94 7.04 13.04 16.85
N LEU A 95 7.45 12.47 15.74
CA LEU A 95 6.66 12.51 14.52
C LEU A 95 5.33 11.80 14.69
N MET A 96 5.34 10.66 15.36
CA MET A 96 4.13 9.91 15.61
C MET A 96 3.17 10.69 16.50
N ALA A 97 3.69 11.30 17.56
CA ALA A 97 2.87 12.11 18.45
C ALA A 97 2.28 13.30 17.72
N TYR A 98 3.07 13.93 16.86
CA TYR A 98 2.61 15.06 16.07
C TYR A 98 1.46 14.65 15.15
N ARG A 99 1.60 13.52 14.48
CA ARG A 99 0.58 13.04 13.53
C ARG A 99 -0.72 12.67 14.21
N LEU A 100 -0.63 12.16 15.45
CA LEU A 100 -1.81 11.77 16.20
C LEU A 100 -2.50 12.96 16.84
N GLY A 101 -1.81 14.07 16.98
CA GLY A 101 -2.35 15.24 17.63
C GLY A 101 -3.30 16.02 16.73
N GLY A 102 -4.22 16.73 17.35
CA GLY A 102 -5.10 17.62 16.63
C GLY A 102 -4.37 18.89 16.19
N LYS A 103 -5.11 19.73 15.50
CA LYS A 103 -4.56 20.96 14.93
C LYS A 103 -3.89 21.84 15.98
N GLN A 104 -4.55 22.01 17.11
CA GLN A 104 -4.02 22.84 18.18
C GLN A 104 -2.77 22.25 18.81
N THR A 105 -2.78 20.93 19.03
CA THR A 105 -1.64 20.25 19.61
C THR A 105 -0.41 20.37 18.69
N ARG A 106 -0.63 20.22 17.39
CA ARG A 106 0.46 20.36 16.42
C ARG A 106 1.05 21.75 16.44
N ARG A 107 0.21 22.76 16.55
CA ARG A 107 0.65 24.14 16.62
C ARG A 107 1.46 24.40 17.88
N LEU A 108 1.00 23.88 19.01
CA LEU A 108 1.72 24.05 20.26
C LEU A 108 3.09 23.37 20.23
N LEU A 109 3.16 22.19 19.66
CA LEU A 109 4.43 21.49 19.53
C LEU A 109 5.42 22.25 18.66
N LEU A 110 4.94 22.78 17.53
CA LEU A 110 5.81 23.55 16.66
C LEU A 110 6.29 24.82 17.35
N ASN A 111 5.39 25.52 18.03
CA ASN A 111 5.76 26.74 18.72
C ASN A 111 6.78 26.47 19.81
N LEU A 112 6.62 25.38 20.54
CA LEU A 112 7.55 25.02 21.60
C LEU A 112 8.94 24.78 21.05
N VAL A 113 9.05 23.99 20.00
CA VAL A 113 10.34 23.66 19.42
C VAL A 113 10.95 24.88 18.74
N GLU A 114 10.19 25.62 17.99
CA GLU A 114 10.70 26.76 17.27
C GLU A 114 11.13 27.90 18.19
N ALA A 115 10.55 27.98 19.35
CA ALA A 115 10.95 28.97 20.34
C ALA A 115 12.37 28.75 20.83
N GLN A 116 12.83 27.53 20.78
CA GLN A 116 14.21 27.22 21.19
C GLN A 116 15.22 27.57 20.11
N PHE A 117 14.78 27.74 18.88
CA PHE A 117 15.65 28.05 17.75
C PHE A 117 15.03 29.15 16.89
N PRO A 118 14.92 30.34 17.42
CA PRO A 118 14.13 31.40 16.77
C PRO A 118 14.71 31.90 15.46
N THR A 119 15.95 31.62 15.18
CA THR A 119 16.58 32.15 13.98
C THR A 119 16.44 31.27 12.77
N THR A 120 15.84 30.14 12.94
CA THR A 120 15.88 29.16 11.87
C THR A 120 14.97 29.43 10.71
N SER A 121 13.81 29.92 11.01
CA SER A 121 12.80 30.03 9.97
C SER A 121 13.22 31.08 8.95
N GLY A 122 12.85 30.88 7.75
CA GLY A 122 13.08 31.84 6.70
C GLY A 122 14.51 32.00 6.27
N LYS A 123 15.42 31.90 7.18
CA LYS A 123 16.82 32.06 6.84
C LYS A 123 17.39 30.85 6.15
N ARG A 124 16.75 29.76 6.34
CA ARG A 124 17.29 28.52 5.84
C ARG A 124 17.23 28.38 4.35
N SER A 125 16.45 29.21 3.74
CA SER A 125 16.28 29.13 2.31
C SER A 125 17.56 29.34 1.55
N ALA A 126 18.51 29.92 2.17
CA ALA A 126 19.78 30.19 1.50
C ALA A 126 20.49 28.93 1.05
#